data_e3c4e916ff66647733a09771c74542df
#
_entry.id   e3c4e916ff66647733a09771c74542df
#
_cell.length_a   1.000
_cell.length_b   1.000
_cell.length_c   1.000
_cell.angle_alpha   90.00
_cell.angle_beta   90.00
_cell.angle_gamma   90.00
#
_symmetry.space_group_name_H-M   'P 1'
#
loop_
_entity.id
_entity.type
_entity.pdbx_description
1 polymer ?
#
loop_
_entity_poly.entity_id
_entity_poly.type
_entity_poly.pdbx_seq_one_letter_code
_entity_poly.pdbx_strand_id
1 'polypeptide(L)'
;MFLIIISCAAPIDYFGNDVNISQDRIFLNKMRKDKIDKDKFTLIFIEQRGNHSKITNRKKQKTLERYIDLIKSYYGYTDHVIMEERARGVIEPRYYVIVKFD
;
A
#
# COMPACT_ATOMS: atom_id res chain seq x y z
N MET A 1 17.92 -15.10 -28.37
CA MET A 1 17.83 -14.74 -27.78
C MET A 1 17.55 -14.33 -26.84
N PHE A 2 17.38 -14.10 -26.41
CA PHE A 2 16.97 -13.70 -25.61
C PHE A 2 16.97 -13.05 -24.70
N LEU A 3 17.01 -12.61 -24.33
CA LEU A 3 17.05 -12.04 -23.49
C LEU A 3 16.76 -11.61 -22.58
N ILE A 4 16.66 -11.29 -22.07
CA ILE A 4 16.24 -11.12 -21.24
C ILE A 4 16.39 -10.42 -20.38
N ILE A 5 16.38 -9.90 -20.15
CA ILE A 5 16.56 -9.16 -19.46
C ILE A 5 15.89 -8.49 -18.70
N ILE A 6 15.38 -8.46 -18.55
CA ILE A 6 14.58 -8.05 -17.82
C ILE A 6 14.76 -7.80 -16.50
N SER A 7 15.68 -7.95 -15.89
CA SER A 7 16.07 -7.54 -14.59
C SER A 7 15.79 -6.11 -14.25
N CYS A 8 15.48 -5.31 -15.24
CA CYS A 8 15.16 -3.91 -15.05
C CYS A 8 13.67 -3.63 -14.99
N ALA A 9 12.89 -4.67 -14.74
CA ALA A 9 11.45 -4.49 -14.61
C ALA A 9 11.13 -3.53 -13.46
N ALA A 10 10.22 -2.61 -13.69
CA ALA A 10 9.77 -1.68 -12.67
C ALA A 10 9.10 -2.43 -11.51
N PRO A 11 9.25 -1.94 -10.28
CA PRO A 11 8.53 -2.54 -9.17
C PRO A 11 7.03 -2.51 -9.41
N ILE A 12 6.35 -3.55 -8.99
CA ILE A 12 4.91 -3.67 -9.15
C ILE A 12 4.29 -3.74 -7.77
N ASP A 13 3.21 -3.02 -7.56
CA ASP A 13 2.51 -3.05 -6.28
C ASP A 13 1.62 -4.28 -6.16
N TYR A 14 0.90 -4.39 -5.05
CA TYR A 14 0.06 -5.54 -4.77
C TYR A 14 -0.98 -5.80 -5.87
N PHE A 15 -1.48 -4.73 -6.49
CA PHE A 15 -2.50 -4.85 -7.53
C PHE A 15 -1.92 -4.93 -8.95
N GLY A 16 -0.61 -5.09 -9.07
CA GLY A 16 0.03 -5.23 -10.36
C GLY A 16 0.26 -3.92 -11.10
N ASN A 17 0.13 -2.80 -10.42
CA ASN A 17 0.39 -1.50 -11.03
C ASN A 17 1.88 -1.17 -10.97
N ASP A 18 2.39 -0.55 -12.02
CA ASP A 18 3.77 -0.10 -12.03
C ASP A 18 3.99 0.99 -10.99
N VAL A 19 5.08 0.86 -10.24
CA VAL A 19 5.46 1.85 -9.23
C VAL A 19 6.59 2.69 -9.81
N ASN A 20 6.35 3.99 -9.92
CA ASN A 20 7.37 4.92 -10.32
C ASN A 20 8.14 5.40 -9.09
N ILE A 21 9.31 4.85 -8.86
CA ILE A 21 10.10 5.12 -7.67
C ILE A 21 10.43 6.60 -7.50
N SER A 22 10.56 7.32 -8.61
CA SER A 22 10.88 8.74 -8.54
C SER A 22 9.68 9.61 -8.13
N GLN A 23 8.47 9.14 -8.36
CA GLN A 23 7.26 9.90 -8.09
C GLN A 23 6.40 9.28 -6.99
N ASP A 24 6.30 7.97 -6.98
CA ASP A 24 5.49 7.25 -6.00
C ASP A 24 6.31 6.93 -4.77
N ARG A 25 6.28 7.80 -3.81
CA ARG A 25 7.06 7.63 -2.58
C ARG A 25 6.43 6.64 -1.61
N ILE A 26 5.18 6.36 -1.79
CA ILE A 26 4.43 5.43 -0.96
C ILE A 26 3.62 4.53 -1.86
N PHE A 27 3.70 3.24 -1.68
CA PHE A 27 2.89 2.30 -2.45
C PHE A 27 2.57 1.06 -1.63
N LEU A 28 1.45 0.45 -1.97
CA LEU A 28 1.00 -0.78 -1.31
C LEU A 28 1.86 -1.94 -1.76
N ASN A 29 2.68 -2.45 -0.86
CA ASN A 29 3.56 -3.58 -1.13
C ASN A 29 2.89 -4.91 -0.87
N LYS A 30 2.09 -5.00 0.19
CA LYS A 30 1.49 -6.26 0.60
C LYS A 30 0.16 -6.03 1.29
N MET A 31 -0.74 -6.98 1.13
CA MET A 31 -2.01 -6.98 1.81
C MET A 31 -2.23 -8.36 2.42
N ARG A 32 -2.70 -8.40 3.66
CA ARG A 32 -2.98 -9.64 4.35
C ARG A 32 -4.43 -9.65 4.82
N LYS A 33 -5.14 -10.72 4.51
CA LYS A 33 -6.44 -10.96 5.11
C LYS A 33 -6.26 -11.56 6.49
N ASP A 34 -7.11 -11.15 7.42
CA ASP A 34 -7.14 -11.77 8.73
C ASP A 34 -7.72 -13.18 8.59
N LYS A 35 -7.17 -14.13 9.34
CA LYS A 35 -7.61 -15.53 9.25
C LYS A 35 -8.96 -15.75 9.93
N ILE A 36 -9.25 -14.96 10.94
CA ILE A 36 -10.47 -15.11 11.74
C ILE A 36 -11.55 -14.18 11.21
N ASP A 37 -11.21 -12.91 11.02
CA ASP A 37 -12.14 -11.91 10.51
C ASP A 37 -11.85 -11.68 9.04
N LYS A 38 -12.68 -12.25 8.17
CA LYS A 38 -12.47 -12.20 6.73
C LYS A 38 -12.56 -10.80 6.13
N ASP A 39 -13.21 -9.89 6.82
CA ASP A 39 -13.39 -8.53 6.34
C ASP A 39 -12.33 -7.56 6.86
N LYS A 40 -11.37 -8.08 7.60
CA LYS A 40 -10.30 -7.30 8.17
C LYS A 40 -9.01 -7.52 7.40
N PHE A 41 -8.42 -6.44 6.95
CA PHE A 41 -7.22 -6.48 6.11
C PHE A 41 -6.11 -5.65 6.73
N THR A 42 -4.88 -6.15 6.61
CA THR A 42 -3.70 -5.38 6.96
C THR A 42 -3.02 -4.95 5.68
N LEU A 43 -2.93 -3.66 5.47
CA LEU A 43 -2.28 -3.07 4.31
C LEU A 43 -0.88 -2.64 4.71
N ILE A 44 0.12 -3.08 3.97
CA ILE A 44 1.51 -2.76 4.25
C ILE A 44 2.04 -1.92 3.11
N PHE A 45 2.30 -0.66 3.41
CA PHE A 45 2.86 0.28 2.46
C PHE A 45 4.35 0.40 2.66
N ILE A 46 5.09 0.52 1.58
CA ILE A 46 6.49 0.87 1.64
C ILE A 46 6.58 2.38 1.42
N GLU A 47 7.30 3.02 2.32
CA GLU A 47 7.55 4.45 2.26
C GLU A 47 9.00 4.64 1.88
N GLN A 48 9.22 5.34 0.77
CA GLN A 48 10.58 5.60 0.36
C GLN A 48 11.24 6.65 1.25
N ARG A 49 12.54 6.54 1.38
CA ARG A 49 13.32 7.52 2.10
C ARG A 49 13.03 8.92 1.59
N GLY A 50 12.71 9.79 2.48
CA GLY A 50 12.47 11.15 2.10
C GLY A 50 11.96 11.93 3.28
N ASN A 51 11.65 13.17 3.03
CA ASN A 51 11.15 14.04 4.05
C ASN A 51 9.85 13.59 4.62
N HIS A 52 9.80 13.44 5.93
CA HIS A 52 8.55 13.26 6.65
C HIS A 52 7.84 14.61 6.77
N SER A 53 7.66 15.28 5.64
CA SER A 53 6.99 16.57 5.63
C SER A 53 5.48 16.37 5.62
N LYS A 54 4.75 17.46 5.85
CA LYS A 54 3.29 17.45 5.77
C LYS A 54 2.80 17.00 4.40
N ILE A 55 3.58 17.27 3.36
CA ILE A 55 3.26 16.86 2.00
C ILE A 55 3.28 15.35 1.87
N THR A 56 4.24 14.71 2.50
CA THR A 56 4.33 13.25 2.51
C THR A 56 3.11 12.64 3.20
N ASN A 57 2.65 13.25 4.29
CA ASN A 57 1.47 12.75 4.99
C ASN A 57 0.21 12.87 4.14
N ARG A 58 0.07 13.94 3.37
CA ARG A 58 -1.06 14.07 2.45
C ARG A 58 -1.04 13.02 1.37
N LYS A 59 0.12 12.77 0.79
CA LYS A 59 0.27 11.74 -0.24
C LYS A 59 -0.02 10.36 0.34
N LYS A 60 0.39 10.14 1.58
CA LYS A 60 0.10 8.90 2.30
C LYS A 60 -1.41 8.69 2.43
N GLN A 61 -2.14 9.72 2.84
CA GLN A 61 -3.59 9.64 2.98
C GLN A 61 -4.28 9.39 1.65
N LYS A 62 -3.87 10.10 0.60
CA LYS A 62 -4.44 9.90 -0.73
C LYS A 62 -4.17 8.50 -1.27
N THR A 63 -2.97 8.00 -1.05
CA THR A 63 -2.62 6.65 -1.47
C THR A 63 -3.44 5.61 -0.72
N LEU A 64 -3.59 5.79 0.58
CA LEU A 64 -4.41 4.91 1.40
C LEU A 64 -5.86 4.90 0.92
N GLU A 65 -6.44 6.07 0.70
CA GLU A 65 -7.82 6.19 0.22
C GLU A 65 -8.00 5.50 -1.13
N ARG A 66 -7.05 5.68 -2.02
CA ARG A 66 -7.11 5.05 -3.34
C ARG A 66 -7.13 3.52 -3.22
N TYR A 67 -6.26 2.97 -2.40
CA TYR A 67 -6.23 1.51 -2.24
C TYR A 67 -7.44 0.98 -1.48
N ILE A 68 -7.96 1.73 -0.53
CA ILE A 68 -9.21 1.36 0.13
C ILE A 68 -10.35 1.30 -0.88
N ASP A 69 -10.43 2.28 -1.77
CA ASP A 69 -11.46 2.29 -2.81
C ASP A 69 -11.30 1.12 -3.78
N LEU A 70 -10.05 0.79 -4.13
CA LEU A 70 -9.77 -0.36 -4.98
C LEU A 70 -10.21 -1.67 -4.32
N ILE A 71 -9.96 -1.82 -3.04
CA ILE A 71 -10.37 -3.00 -2.29
C ILE A 71 -11.89 -3.10 -2.22
N LYS A 72 -12.55 -1.98 -1.97
CA LYS A 72 -14.02 -1.95 -1.96
C LYS A 72 -14.59 -2.41 -3.29
N SER A 73 -14.05 -1.88 -4.39
CA SER A 73 -14.50 -2.26 -5.72
C SER A 73 -14.22 -3.72 -6.03
N TYR A 74 -13.05 -4.18 -5.66
CA TYR A 74 -12.62 -5.55 -5.98
C TYR A 74 -13.42 -6.59 -5.22
N TYR A 75 -13.71 -6.36 -3.94
CA TYR A 75 -14.39 -7.32 -3.08
C TYR A 75 -15.87 -6.99 -2.86
N GLY A 76 -16.35 -5.88 -3.37
CA GLY A 76 -17.76 -5.53 -3.24
C GLY A 76 -18.16 -4.92 -1.92
N TYR A 77 -17.24 -4.29 -1.22
CA TYR A 77 -17.55 -3.61 0.03
C TYR A 77 -18.07 -2.21 -0.22
N THR A 78 -18.90 -1.72 0.70
CA THR A 78 -19.50 -0.38 0.60
C THR A 78 -18.91 0.59 1.61
N ASP A 79 -18.34 0.08 2.70
CA ASP A 79 -17.86 0.93 3.79
C ASP A 79 -16.56 0.36 4.38
N HIS A 80 -15.91 1.15 5.23
CA HIS A 80 -14.69 0.73 5.89
C HIS A 80 -14.46 1.52 7.18
N VAL A 81 -13.68 0.92 8.08
CA VAL A 81 -13.21 1.59 9.30
C VAL A 81 -11.73 1.29 9.45
N ILE A 82 -10.93 2.33 9.62
CA ILE A 82 -9.51 2.17 9.90
C ILE A 82 -9.36 1.86 11.38
N MET A 83 -8.91 0.65 11.69
CA MET A 83 -8.78 0.17 13.05
C MET A 83 -7.49 0.62 13.71
N GLU A 84 -6.41 0.65 12.93
CA GLU A 84 -5.09 0.96 13.46
C GLU A 84 -4.19 1.44 12.34
N GLU A 85 -3.33 2.40 12.65
CA GLU A 85 -2.28 2.87 11.76
C GLU A 85 -0.99 2.88 12.55
N ARG A 86 0.09 2.39 11.94
CA ARG A 86 1.36 2.28 12.63
C ARG A 86 2.52 2.32 11.64
N ALA A 87 3.53 3.12 11.95
CA ALA A 87 4.75 3.17 11.16
C ALA A 87 5.84 2.43 11.89
N ARG A 88 6.62 1.62 11.18
CA ARG A 88 7.73 0.87 11.74
C ARG A 88 8.93 0.88 10.81
N GLY A 89 10.10 0.83 11.41
CA GLY A 89 11.35 0.72 10.70
C GLY A 89 12.03 2.06 10.50
N VAL A 90 13.36 2.05 10.67
CA VAL A 90 14.18 3.24 10.50
C VAL A 90 14.89 3.19 9.16
N ILE A 91 15.37 2.01 8.78
CA ILE A 91 16.12 1.82 7.54
C ILE A 91 15.17 1.65 6.37
N GLU A 92 14.14 0.83 6.53
CA GLU A 92 13.08 0.64 5.53
C GLU A 92 11.75 0.92 6.19
N PRO A 93 11.32 2.18 6.21
CA PRO A 93 10.06 2.51 6.88
C PRO A 93 8.88 1.85 6.19
N ARG A 94 8.05 1.20 6.99
CA ARG A 94 6.83 0.57 6.53
C ARG A 94 5.65 1.12 7.31
N TYR A 95 4.57 1.34 6.60
CA TYR A 95 3.36 1.88 7.17
C TYR A 95 2.29 0.79 7.14
N TYR A 96 1.83 0.41 8.32
CA TYR A 96 0.84 -0.64 8.48
C TYR A 96 -0.51 -0.03 8.78
N VAL A 97 -1.52 -0.42 8.04
CA VAL A 97 -2.89 0.03 8.27
C VAL A 97 -3.78 -1.18 8.36
N ILE A 98 -4.52 -1.28 9.45
CA ILE A 98 -5.50 -2.33 9.63
C ILE A 98 -6.87 -1.73 9.37
N VAL A 99 -7.57 -2.27 8.37
CA VAL A 99 -8.86 -1.75 7.93
C VAL A 99 -9.89 -2.87 7.99
N LYS A 100 -11.04 -2.56 8.56
CA LYS A 100 -12.18 -3.46 8.52
C LYS A 100 -13.18 -2.94 7.50
N PHE A 101 -13.56 -3.80 6.59
CA PHE A 101 -14.53 -3.46 5.54
C PHE A 101 -15.90 -4.04 5.84
N ASP A 102 -16.91 -3.41 5.27
CA ASP A 102 -18.29 -3.82 5.47
C ASP A 102 -19.07 -3.81 4.15
#